data_6a429ff6ad9897672f887230dfaf32fa
#
_entry.id   6a429ff6ad9897672f887230dfaf32fa
#
_cell.length_a   1.000
_cell.length_b   1.000
_cell.length_c   1.000
_cell.angle_alpha   90.00
_cell.angle_beta   90.00
_cell.angle_gamma   90.00
#
_symmetry.space_group_name_H-M   'P 1'
#
loop_
_entity.id
_entity.type
_entity.pdbx_description
1 polymer ?
#
loop_
_entity_poly.entity_id
_entity_poly.type
_entity_poly.pdbx_seq_one_letter_code
_entity_poly.pdbx_strand_id
1 'polypeptide(L)'
;KQGYESLKKIADLKGKKMKTLGMKNVEKFLNKIVKHKLQNSLMIWGAPGIGKSSIVQAIAEKNNLTLIDLRISQLAPTDLRGIPVPSDDSASWLPPDFLPTSGKGILFLDEINMAPPAVQGIAQQLILDRRVGSYKVPDGWFIWSAGNRKEDFAAVFDMPAPLANRFIHLEVKTSLDEFKYYALHNNIDDRIISYLNFRPKHLHKIDKNSPSWPSPRSWDIANSLLSAG
;
A
#
# COMPACT_ATOMS: atom_id res chain seq x y z
N LYS A 1 -10.19 22.94 -17.48
CA LYS A 1 -11.58 22.41 -17.41
C LYS A 1 -11.61 20.86 -17.23
N GLN A 2 -10.84 20.07 -18.00
CA GLN A 2 -10.81 18.60 -17.87
C GLN A 2 -10.29 18.09 -16.49
N GLY A 3 -9.31 18.77 -15.88
CA GLY A 3 -8.79 18.43 -14.57
C GLY A 3 -9.82 18.64 -13.44
N TYR A 4 -10.63 19.70 -13.55
CA TYR A 4 -11.67 20.01 -12.57
C TYR A 4 -12.83 19.00 -12.61
N GLU A 5 -13.25 18.58 -13.80
CA GLU A 5 -14.27 17.54 -13.98
C GLU A 5 -13.82 16.18 -13.47
N SER A 6 -12.53 15.83 -13.63
CA SER A 6 -11.97 14.61 -13.07
C SER A 6 -11.90 14.66 -11.54
N LEU A 7 -11.55 15.81 -10.97
CA LEU A 7 -11.55 16.03 -9.51
C LEU A 7 -12.97 16.02 -8.93
N LYS A 8 -13.96 16.58 -9.66
CA LYS A 8 -15.35 16.55 -9.26
C LYS A 8 -15.91 15.12 -9.24
N LYS A 9 -15.55 14.27 -10.23
CA LYS A 9 -15.86 12.84 -10.21
C LYS A 9 -15.24 12.09 -9.02
N ILE A 10 -14.08 12.52 -8.54
CA ILE A 10 -13.44 11.98 -7.32
C ILE A 10 -14.14 12.51 -6.06
N ALA A 11 -14.56 13.77 -6.06
CA ALA A 11 -15.27 14.39 -4.93
C ALA A 11 -16.71 13.88 -4.78
N ASP A 12 -17.39 13.55 -5.88
CA ASP A 12 -18.73 12.94 -5.87
C ASP A 12 -18.73 11.49 -5.34
N LEU A 13 -17.55 10.92 -5.06
CA LEU A 13 -17.40 9.65 -4.34
C LEU A 13 -17.54 9.80 -2.81
N LYS A 14 -17.64 11.01 -2.26
CA LYS A 14 -17.97 11.24 -0.86
C LYS A 14 -19.42 10.79 -0.60
N GLY A 15 -19.54 9.65 0.09
CA GLY A 15 -20.83 9.05 0.45
C GLY A 15 -21.30 7.90 -0.44
N LYS A 16 -20.63 7.59 -1.53
CA LYS A 16 -20.84 6.32 -2.28
C LYS A 16 -19.85 5.27 -1.81
N LYS A 17 -20.31 4.01 -1.72
CA LYS A 17 -19.46 2.85 -1.50
C LYS A 17 -18.20 2.99 -2.37
N MET A 18 -16.99 2.83 -1.78
CA MET A 18 -15.73 2.94 -2.51
C MET A 18 -15.81 2.12 -3.80
N LYS A 19 -15.45 2.72 -4.93
CA LYS A 19 -15.46 2.01 -6.20
C LYS A 19 -14.28 1.05 -6.22
N THR A 20 -14.59 -0.24 -6.22
CA THR A 20 -13.57 -1.29 -6.36
C THR A 20 -12.91 -1.22 -7.73
N LEU A 21 -11.61 -1.19 -7.76
CA LEU A 21 -10.79 -1.10 -8.97
C LEU A 21 -10.01 -2.40 -9.17
N GLY A 22 -9.88 -2.82 -10.41
CA GLY A 22 -8.90 -3.83 -10.76
C GLY A 22 -7.48 -3.27 -10.72
N MET A 23 -6.48 -4.14 -10.53
CA MET A 23 -5.06 -3.80 -10.41
C MET A 23 -4.56 -2.92 -11.55
N LYS A 24 -4.93 -3.24 -12.80
CA LYS A 24 -4.56 -2.47 -14.00
C LYS A 24 -5.05 -1.01 -13.96
N ASN A 25 -6.24 -0.78 -13.39
CA ASN A 25 -6.78 0.57 -13.24
C ASN A 25 -6.10 1.33 -12.10
N VAL A 26 -5.76 0.62 -11.00
CA VAL A 26 -4.95 1.19 -9.92
C VAL A 26 -3.58 1.59 -10.43
N GLU A 27 -2.88 0.72 -11.17
CA GLU A 27 -1.60 1.03 -11.80
C GLU A 27 -1.66 2.30 -12.67
N LYS A 28 -2.67 2.37 -13.56
CA LYS A 28 -2.88 3.56 -14.40
C LYS A 28 -3.10 4.83 -13.58
N PHE A 29 -3.84 4.73 -12.48
CA PHE A 29 -4.10 5.86 -11.61
C PHE A 29 -2.83 6.29 -10.87
N LEU A 30 -2.07 5.36 -10.27
CA LEU A 30 -0.82 5.63 -9.57
C LEU A 30 0.23 6.27 -10.52
N ASN A 31 0.36 5.75 -11.74
CA ASN A 31 1.23 6.35 -12.75
C ASN A 31 0.84 7.81 -13.08
N LYS A 32 -0.46 8.13 -13.13
CA LYS A 32 -0.91 9.52 -13.33
C LYS A 32 -0.52 10.42 -12.16
N ILE A 33 -0.68 9.95 -10.92
CA ILE A 33 -0.26 10.67 -9.71
C ILE A 33 1.23 11.01 -9.78
N VAL A 34 2.06 10.03 -10.10
CA VAL A 34 3.52 10.23 -10.23
C VAL A 34 3.85 11.21 -11.36
N LYS A 35 3.29 10.98 -12.56
CA LYS A 35 3.55 11.82 -13.74
C LYS A 35 3.18 13.29 -13.51
N HIS A 36 2.09 13.55 -12.80
CA HIS A 36 1.64 14.90 -12.49
C HIS A 36 2.17 15.44 -11.16
N LYS A 37 3.08 14.69 -10.48
CA LYS A 37 3.69 15.07 -9.19
C LYS A 37 2.68 15.47 -8.13
N LEU A 38 1.53 14.76 -8.08
CA LEU A 38 0.48 15.06 -7.12
C LEU A 38 0.86 14.50 -5.73
N GLN A 39 1.12 15.38 -4.77
CA GLN A 39 1.57 15.02 -3.41
C GLN A 39 0.44 14.55 -2.49
N ASN A 40 -0.65 14.04 -3.06
CA ASN A 40 -1.75 13.49 -2.29
C ASN A 40 -1.38 12.16 -1.67
N SER A 41 -1.73 11.97 -0.40
CA SER A 41 -1.58 10.67 0.26
C SER A 41 -2.65 9.70 -0.23
N LEU A 42 -2.24 8.47 -0.50
CA LEU A 42 -3.10 7.42 -1.02
C LEU A 42 -3.22 6.29 0.01
N MET A 43 -4.42 5.70 0.09
CA MET A 43 -4.69 4.51 0.90
C MET A 43 -5.21 3.40 0.00
N ILE A 44 -4.45 2.32 -0.12
CA ILE A 44 -4.78 1.15 -0.94
C ILE A 44 -5.37 0.06 -0.05
N TRP A 45 -6.67 -0.18 -0.20
CA TRP A 45 -7.40 -1.21 0.53
C TRP A 45 -7.50 -2.49 -0.27
N GLY A 46 -7.43 -3.62 0.41
CA GLY A 46 -7.68 -4.91 -0.22
C GLY A 46 -7.21 -6.07 0.63
N ALA A 47 -7.67 -7.27 0.28
CA ALA A 47 -7.35 -8.49 1.00
C ALA A 47 -5.84 -8.77 1.10
N PRO A 48 -5.38 -9.52 2.09
CA PRO A 48 -4.00 -9.98 2.16
C PRO A 48 -3.62 -10.81 0.93
N GLY A 49 -2.38 -10.63 0.46
CA GLY A 49 -1.81 -11.47 -0.61
C GLY A 49 -2.29 -11.15 -2.04
N ILE A 50 -3.02 -10.06 -2.27
CA ILE A 50 -3.49 -9.67 -3.61
C ILE A 50 -2.51 -8.83 -4.43
N GLY A 51 -1.33 -8.44 -3.87
CA GLY A 51 -0.30 -7.70 -4.59
C GLY A 51 -0.32 -6.18 -4.37
N LYS A 52 -0.83 -5.67 -3.23
CA LYS A 52 -0.83 -4.22 -2.93
C LYS A 52 0.57 -3.61 -2.93
N SER A 53 1.51 -4.24 -2.25
CA SER A 53 2.91 -3.76 -2.18
C SER A 53 3.62 -3.96 -3.51
N SER A 54 3.34 -5.08 -4.22
CA SER A 54 3.94 -5.36 -5.54
C SER A 54 3.57 -4.31 -6.60
N ILE A 55 2.33 -3.78 -6.58
CA ILE A 55 1.95 -2.72 -7.52
C ILE A 55 2.68 -1.41 -7.23
N VAL A 56 2.91 -1.09 -5.94
CA VAL A 56 3.68 0.11 -5.55
C VAL A 56 5.13 -0.03 -5.99
N GLN A 57 5.72 -1.22 -5.81
CA GLN A 57 7.06 -1.52 -6.28
C GLN A 57 7.18 -1.36 -7.81
N ALA A 58 6.27 -1.95 -8.57
CA ALA A 58 6.26 -1.82 -10.03
C ALA A 58 6.14 -0.35 -10.50
N ILE A 59 5.35 0.47 -9.78
CA ILE A 59 5.25 1.92 -10.06
C ILE A 59 6.57 2.62 -9.76
N ALA A 60 7.24 2.29 -8.65
CA ALA A 60 8.51 2.89 -8.29
C ALA A 60 9.57 2.58 -9.35
N GLU A 61 9.71 1.32 -9.72
CA GLU A 61 10.66 0.86 -10.75
C GLU A 61 10.40 1.53 -12.11
N LYS A 62 9.15 1.53 -12.58
CA LYS A 62 8.74 2.12 -13.86
C LYS A 62 9.03 3.62 -13.98
N ASN A 63 9.03 4.33 -12.84
CA ASN A 63 9.23 5.77 -12.79
C ASN A 63 10.60 6.18 -12.24
N ASN A 64 11.53 5.24 -12.06
CA ASN A 64 12.85 5.47 -11.48
C ASN A 64 12.77 6.21 -10.12
N LEU A 65 11.89 5.74 -9.24
CA LEU A 65 11.71 6.24 -7.89
C LEU A 65 12.28 5.25 -6.89
N THR A 66 12.91 5.76 -5.83
CA THR A 66 13.29 4.92 -4.70
C THR A 66 12.05 4.49 -3.94
N LEU A 67 11.94 3.20 -3.60
CA LEU A 67 10.88 2.71 -2.73
C LEU A 67 11.44 2.44 -1.34
N ILE A 68 10.79 3.02 -0.33
CA ILE A 68 10.98 2.66 1.08
C ILE A 68 9.66 2.03 1.54
N ASP A 69 9.67 0.71 1.78
CA ASP A 69 8.51 -0.07 2.23
C ASP A 69 8.62 -0.30 3.74
N LEU A 70 7.75 0.35 4.52
CA LEU A 70 7.71 0.25 5.96
C LEU A 70 6.43 -0.48 6.39
N ARG A 71 6.62 -1.62 7.04
CA ARG A 71 5.51 -2.35 7.69
C ARG A 71 5.22 -1.72 9.04
N ILE A 72 4.29 -0.80 9.06
CA ILE A 72 3.96 0.01 10.25
C ILE A 72 3.46 -0.85 11.41
N SER A 73 2.84 -2.00 11.12
CA SER A 73 2.40 -2.97 12.14
C SER A 73 3.54 -3.58 12.97
N GLN A 74 4.78 -3.53 12.46
CA GLN A 74 5.97 -4.11 13.11
C GLN A 74 6.81 -3.07 13.86
N LEU A 75 6.45 -1.78 13.80
CA LEU A 75 7.20 -0.70 14.41
C LEU A 75 6.65 -0.33 15.79
N ALA A 76 7.57 0.00 16.71
CA ALA A 76 7.23 0.71 17.93
C ALA A 76 7.09 2.23 17.64
N PRO A 77 6.39 2.99 18.49
CA PRO A 77 6.28 4.43 18.36
C PRO A 77 7.64 5.16 18.25
N THR A 78 8.63 4.71 18.99
CA THR A 78 10.01 5.24 18.97
C THR A 78 10.72 4.98 17.65
N ASP A 79 10.45 3.84 17.00
CA ASP A 79 11.11 3.49 15.75
C ASP A 79 10.76 4.48 14.63
N LEU A 80 9.53 4.96 14.61
CA LEU A 80 9.08 5.93 13.59
C LEU A 80 9.40 7.38 13.98
N ARG A 81 9.38 7.71 15.27
CA ARG A 81 9.63 9.06 15.79
C ARG A 81 11.11 9.40 15.90
N GLY A 82 11.95 8.38 16.09
CA GLY A 82 13.37 8.53 16.37
C GLY A 82 13.67 8.62 17.86
N ILE A 83 14.89 8.98 18.18
CA ILE A 83 15.44 9.01 19.55
C ILE A 83 15.68 10.46 19.98
N PRO A 84 15.25 10.87 21.19
CA PRO A 84 15.60 12.17 21.72
C PRO A 84 17.07 12.18 22.14
N VAL A 85 17.80 13.17 21.66
CA VAL A 85 19.23 13.40 22.02
C VAL A 85 19.32 14.70 22.78
N PRO A 86 19.94 14.73 23.99
CA PRO A 86 20.17 15.96 24.72
C PRO A 86 21.03 16.94 23.93
N SER A 87 20.65 18.21 23.93
CA SER A 87 21.47 19.37 23.54
C SER A 87 21.46 20.36 24.69
N ASP A 88 22.33 21.38 24.68
CA ASP A 88 22.65 22.24 25.85
C ASP A 88 21.41 22.67 26.66
N ASP A 89 20.37 23.21 26.02
CA ASP A 89 19.15 23.70 26.68
C ASP A 89 17.86 22.98 26.22
N SER A 90 17.99 21.91 25.43
CA SER A 90 16.83 21.24 24.83
C SER A 90 17.12 19.77 24.50
N ALA A 91 16.11 19.05 23.99
CA ALA A 91 16.28 17.75 23.35
C ALA A 91 15.92 17.86 21.88
N SER A 92 16.81 17.40 21.02
CA SER A 92 16.52 17.23 19.58
C SER A 92 16.17 15.78 19.29
N TRP A 93 15.33 15.52 18.29
CA TRP A 93 14.99 14.19 17.84
C TRP A 93 15.89 13.77 16.69
N LEU A 94 16.65 12.68 16.87
CA LEU A 94 17.41 12.07 15.79
C LEU A 94 16.46 11.15 15.01
N PRO A 95 16.14 11.47 13.76
CA PRO A 95 15.22 10.64 12.95
C PRO A 95 15.84 9.28 12.64
N PRO A 96 15.01 8.23 12.43
CA PRO A 96 15.50 6.92 11.99
C PRO A 96 16.14 7.01 10.60
N ASP A 97 17.17 6.22 10.38
CA ASP A 97 17.99 6.20 9.17
C ASP A 97 17.25 5.70 7.92
N PHE A 98 16.18 4.91 8.11
CA PHE A 98 15.35 4.45 7.00
C PHE A 98 14.44 5.54 6.40
N LEU A 99 14.26 6.68 7.06
CA LEU A 99 13.50 7.79 6.50
C LEU A 99 14.34 8.57 5.47
N PRO A 100 13.75 8.94 4.32
CA PRO A 100 14.49 9.61 3.26
C PRO A 100 14.94 11.01 3.65
N THR A 101 16.20 11.34 3.38
CA THR A 101 16.79 12.66 3.65
C THR A 101 16.88 13.54 2.40
N SER A 102 16.82 12.92 1.21
CA SER A 102 16.95 13.62 -0.08
C SER A 102 16.36 12.76 -1.22
N GLY A 103 16.47 13.22 -2.46
CA GLY A 103 16.09 12.47 -3.65
C GLY A 103 14.59 12.47 -3.91
N LYS A 104 14.13 11.45 -4.63
CA LYS A 104 12.73 11.25 -5.02
C LYS A 104 12.31 9.79 -4.84
N GLY A 105 11.11 9.56 -4.37
CA GLY A 105 10.67 8.21 -4.11
C GLY A 105 9.24 8.08 -3.62
N ILE A 106 8.94 6.88 -3.18
CA ILE A 106 7.68 6.52 -2.53
C ILE A 106 8.02 6.00 -1.12
N LEU A 107 7.53 6.70 -0.11
CA LEU A 107 7.50 6.21 1.26
C LEU A 107 6.17 5.46 1.42
N PHE A 108 6.26 4.14 1.45
CA PHE A 108 5.10 3.27 1.49
C PHE A 108 4.90 2.71 2.90
N LEU A 109 3.77 3.07 3.51
CA LEU A 109 3.39 2.67 4.85
C LEU A 109 2.41 1.50 4.77
N ASP A 110 2.94 0.28 4.73
CA ASP A 110 2.12 -0.93 4.61
C ASP A 110 1.53 -1.35 5.96
N GLU A 111 0.38 -2.01 5.90
CA GLU A 111 -0.35 -2.54 7.06
C GLU A 111 -0.72 -1.47 8.11
N ILE A 112 -0.93 -0.22 7.69
CA ILE A 112 -1.12 0.90 8.61
C ILE A 112 -2.26 0.69 9.61
N ASN A 113 -3.34 0.06 9.21
CA ASN A 113 -4.48 -0.23 10.07
C ASN A 113 -4.34 -1.53 10.91
N MET A 114 -3.24 -2.25 10.75
CA MET A 114 -2.85 -3.34 11.65
C MET A 114 -1.93 -2.85 12.78
N ALA A 115 -1.38 -1.65 12.66
CA ALA A 115 -0.54 -1.04 13.67
C ALA A 115 -1.35 -0.60 14.88
N PRO A 116 -0.78 -0.67 16.10
CA PRO A 116 -1.41 -0.14 17.31
C PRO A 116 -1.76 1.34 17.16
N PRO A 117 -2.83 1.84 17.83
CA PRO A 117 -3.27 3.24 17.72
C PRO A 117 -2.18 4.28 17.99
N ALA A 118 -1.25 3.99 18.90
CA ALA A 118 -0.12 4.89 19.20
C ALA A 118 0.80 5.08 17.97
N VAL A 119 1.10 4.01 17.22
CA VAL A 119 1.91 4.06 16.00
C VAL A 119 1.13 4.72 14.88
N GLN A 120 -0.17 4.42 14.74
CA GLN A 120 -1.04 5.10 13.78
C GLN A 120 -1.05 6.62 14.01
N GLY A 121 -1.04 7.08 15.27
CA GLY A 121 -0.99 8.51 15.61
C GLY A 121 0.29 9.20 15.11
N ILE A 122 1.44 8.53 15.18
CA ILE A 122 2.70 9.06 14.66
C ILE A 122 2.71 9.01 13.13
N ALA A 123 2.27 7.91 12.54
CA ALA A 123 2.13 7.80 11.08
C ALA A 123 1.16 8.86 10.53
N GLN A 124 0.11 9.22 11.29
CA GLN A 124 -0.79 10.31 10.96
C GLN A 124 -0.05 11.63 10.78
N GLN A 125 0.83 12.00 11.70
CA GLN A 125 1.62 13.22 11.62
C GLN A 125 2.50 13.20 10.34
N LEU A 126 3.15 12.07 10.06
CA LEU A 126 3.96 11.89 8.86
C LEU A 126 3.14 12.08 7.57
N ILE A 127 1.92 11.54 7.54
CA ILE A 127 1.02 11.59 6.38
C ILE A 127 0.41 12.99 6.20
N LEU A 128 -0.04 13.62 7.28
CA LEU A 128 -0.76 14.89 7.22
C LEU A 128 0.18 16.07 7.04
N ASP A 129 1.24 16.10 7.86
CA ASP A 129 2.13 17.26 7.98
C ASP A 129 3.45 17.04 7.24
N ARG A 130 3.67 15.84 6.69
CA ARG A 130 4.93 15.40 6.09
C ARG A 130 6.12 15.58 7.04
N ARG A 131 5.87 15.38 8.35
CA ARG A 131 6.83 15.60 9.45
C ARG A 131 6.61 14.59 10.56
N VAL A 132 7.70 14.29 11.28
CA VAL A 132 7.67 13.59 12.58
C VAL A 132 8.75 14.18 13.45
N GLY A 133 8.40 14.77 14.58
CA GLY A 133 9.36 15.49 15.40
C GLY A 133 10.06 16.59 14.60
N SER A 134 11.39 16.58 14.57
CA SER A 134 12.21 17.50 13.78
C SER A 134 12.36 17.09 12.31
N TYR A 135 12.07 15.84 11.96
CA TYR A 135 12.20 15.32 10.61
C TYR A 135 11.11 15.85 9.67
N LYS A 136 11.49 16.19 8.44
CA LYS A 136 10.60 16.59 7.35
C LYS A 136 10.85 15.71 6.13
N VAL A 137 9.78 15.13 5.57
CA VAL A 137 9.84 14.35 4.32
C VAL A 137 10.23 15.27 3.16
N PRO A 138 11.25 14.93 2.37
CA PRO A 138 11.64 15.73 1.21
C PRO A 138 10.53 15.86 0.17
N ASP A 139 10.47 16.98 -0.55
CA ASP A 139 9.39 17.30 -1.49
C ASP A 139 9.28 16.32 -2.68
N GLY A 140 10.37 15.63 -3.01
CA GLY A 140 10.39 14.62 -4.08
C GLY A 140 9.72 13.28 -3.73
N TRP A 141 9.21 13.12 -2.50
CA TRP A 141 8.68 11.85 -2.00
C TRP A 141 7.15 11.85 -1.92
N PHE A 142 6.55 10.79 -2.46
CA PHE A 142 5.14 10.48 -2.25
C PHE A 142 4.98 9.70 -0.95
N ILE A 143 3.87 9.89 -0.23
CA ILE A 143 3.52 9.09 0.94
C ILE A 143 2.26 8.31 0.61
N TRP A 144 2.41 7.00 0.43
CA TRP A 144 1.31 6.08 0.14
C TRP A 144 1.18 5.05 1.23
N SER A 145 0.00 4.51 1.42
CA SER A 145 -0.27 3.55 2.47
C SER A 145 -1.10 2.38 1.95
N ALA A 146 -1.01 1.25 2.61
CA ALA A 146 -1.92 0.13 2.38
C ALA A 146 -2.47 -0.42 3.69
N GLY A 147 -3.61 -1.09 3.58
CA GLY A 147 -4.25 -1.76 4.70
C GLY A 147 -5.20 -2.86 4.25
N ASN A 148 -5.57 -3.68 5.19
CA ASN A 148 -6.51 -4.77 4.99
C ASN A 148 -7.92 -4.33 5.40
N ARG A 149 -8.94 -4.91 4.78
CA ARG A 149 -10.34 -4.64 5.13
C ARG A 149 -10.75 -5.48 6.33
N LYS A 150 -11.70 -4.98 7.14
CA LYS A 150 -12.24 -5.75 8.28
C LYS A 150 -12.89 -7.06 7.83
N GLU A 151 -13.56 -7.05 6.69
CA GLU A 151 -14.19 -8.22 6.10
C GLU A 151 -13.23 -9.32 5.65
N ASP A 152 -11.96 -8.99 5.46
CA ASP A 152 -10.91 -9.96 5.09
C ASP A 152 -10.28 -10.65 6.31
N PHE A 153 -10.95 -10.56 7.46
CA PHE A 153 -10.56 -11.20 8.72
C PHE A 153 -9.17 -10.86 9.26
N ALA A 154 -8.61 -9.77 8.81
CA ALA A 154 -7.38 -9.25 9.38
C ALA A 154 -7.65 -8.64 10.76
N ALA A 155 -6.71 -8.83 11.68
CA ALA A 155 -6.72 -8.12 12.97
C ALA A 155 -6.39 -6.66 12.71
N VAL A 156 -7.42 -5.82 12.54
CA VAL A 156 -7.26 -4.41 12.18
C VAL A 156 -7.88 -3.50 13.24
N PHE A 157 -7.24 -2.36 13.46
CA PHE A 157 -7.77 -1.26 14.24
C PHE A 157 -8.54 -0.29 13.33
N ASP A 158 -9.50 0.42 13.91
CA ASP A 158 -10.18 1.49 13.21
C ASP A 158 -9.22 2.66 12.97
N MET A 159 -9.21 3.13 11.73
CA MET A 159 -8.44 4.32 11.39
C MET A 159 -9.14 5.57 11.93
N PRO A 160 -8.45 6.45 12.67
CA PRO A 160 -9.02 7.71 13.12
C PRO A 160 -9.61 8.53 11.97
N ALA A 161 -10.79 9.07 12.14
CA ALA A 161 -11.51 9.81 11.11
C ALA A 161 -10.68 10.98 10.49
N PRO A 162 -9.90 11.76 11.26
CA PRO A 162 -9.04 12.81 10.71
C PRO A 162 -7.99 12.25 9.74
N LEU A 163 -7.43 11.07 10.05
CA LEU A 163 -6.46 10.40 9.17
C LEU A 163 -7.15 9.86 7.92
N ALA A 164 -8.28 9.17 8.08
CA ALA A 164 -9.03 8.62 6.96
C ALA A 164 -9.43 9.69 5.94
N ASN A 165 -9.87 10.87 6.40
CA ASN A 165 -10.34 11.95 5.52
C ASN A 165 -9.22 12.62 4.69
N ARG A 166 -7.95 12.32 4.96
CA ARG A 166 -6.80 12.91 4.26
C ARG A 166 -6.29 12.05 3.11
N PHE A 167 -6.75 10.81 3.01
CA PHE A 167 -6.37 9.90 1.94
C PHE A 167 -7.31 9.97 0.73
N ILE A 168 -6.75 9.75 -0.43
CA ILE A 168 -7.50 9.22 -1.56
C ILE A 168 -7.56 7.70 -1.39
N HIS A 169 -8.76 7.19 -1.17
CA HIS A 169 -8.97 5.77 -0.92
C HIS A 169 -9.17 5.01 -2.24
N LEU A 170 -8.38 3.96 -2.43
CA LEU A 170 -8.46 3.04 -3.56
C LEU A 170 -8.77 1.64 -3.01
N GLU A 171 -9.86 1.05 -3.41
CA GLU A 171 -10.16 -0.34 -3.07
C GLU A 171 -9.77 -1.25 -4.23
N VAL A 172 -8.91 -2.23 -3.95
CA VAL A 172 -8.39 -3.17 -4.94
C VAL A 172 -9.10 -4.50 -4.82
N LYS A 173 -9.49 -5.06 -5.95
CA LYS A 173 -10.07 -6.39 -6.04
C LYS A 173 -9.28 -7.25 -7.02
N THR A 174 -9.07 -8.50 -6.62
CA THR A 174 -8.45 -9.50 -7.48
C THR A 174 -9.44 -9.98 -8.53
N SER A 175 -8.99 -10.10 -9.79
CA SER A 175 -9.73 -10.77 -10.85
C SER A 175 -8.85 -11.80 -11.56
N LEU A 176 -9.47 -12.87 -12.06
CA LEU A 176 -8.75 -13.92 -12.78
C LEU A 176 -8.11 -13.37 -14.06
N ASP A 177 -8.78 -12.49 -14.77
CA ASP A 177 -8.26 -11.92 -16.01
C ASP A 177 -7.01 -11.07 -15.78
N GLU A 178 -6.98 -10.31 -14.67
CA GLU A 178 -5.79 -9.55 -14.28
C GLU A 178 -4.66 -10.46 -13.82
N PHE A 179 -4.99 -11.54 -13.09
CA PHE A 179 -4.00 -12.53 -12.71
C PHE A 179 -3.41 -13.24 -13.93
N LYS A 180 -4.22 -13.58 -14.93
CA LYS A 180 -3.72 -14.13 -16.22
C LYS A 180 -2.77 -13.17 -16.92
N TYR A 181 -3.12 -11.87 -16.94
CA TYR A 181 -2.20 -10.87 -17.50
C TYR A 181 -0.87 -10.82 -16.76
N TYR A 182 -0.91 -10.84 -15.43
CA TYR A 182 0.28 -10.95 -14.59
C TYR A 182 1.07 -12.23 -14.90
N ALA A 183 0.39 -13.35 -14.98
CA ALA A 183 0.96 -14.67 -15.22
C ALA A 183 1.78 -14.74 -16.52
N LEU A 184 1.25 -14.15 -17.60
CA LEU A 184 1.93 -14.08 -18.90
C LEU A 184 3.25 -13.29 -18.86
N HIS A 185 3.35 -12.29 -17.95
CA HIS A 185 4.56 -11.45 -17.83
C HIS A 185 5.55 -11.96 -16.79
N ASN A 186 5.14 -12.92 -15.95
CA ASN A 186 5.94 -13.44 -14.84
C ASN A 186 6.22 -14.94 -14.95
N ASN A 187 6.03 -15.53 -16.15
CA ASN A 187 6.32 -16.95 -16.41
C ASN A 187 5.63 -17.89 -15.42
N ILE A 188 4.37 -17.63 -15.11
CA ILE A 188 3.57 -18.54 -14.30
C ILE A 188 3.22 -19.78 -15.12
N ASP A 189 3.43 -20.96 -14.54
CA ASP A 189 3.18 -22.25 -15.18
C ASP A 189 1.73 -22.39 -15.69
N ASP A 190 1.58 -22.87 -16.91
CA ASP A 190 0.27 -23.01 -17.57
C ASP A 190 -0.68 -23.96 -16.81
N ARG A 191 -0.14 -24.90 -16.03
CA ARG A 191 -0.94 -25.77 -15.17
C ARG A 191 -1.73 -24.98 -14.12
N ILE A 192 -1.11 -23.93 -13.54
CA ILE A 192 -1.77 -23.04 -12.59
C ILE A 192 -2.89 -22.27 -13.29
N ILE A 193 -2.62 -21.72 -14.47
CA ILE A 193 -3.61 -20.96 -15.23
C ILE A 193 -4.78 -21.86 -15.65
N SER A 194 -4.49 -23.05 -16.14
CA SER A 194 -5.50 -24.05 -16.51
C SER A 194 -6.39 -24.44 -15.32
N TYR A 195 -5.77 -24.69 -14.16
CA TYR A 195 -6.51 -24.97 -12.94
C TYR A 195 -7.41 -23.81 -12.52
N LEU A 196 -6.90 -22.58 -12.53
CA LEU A 196 -7.65 -21.40 -12.15
C LEU A 196 -8.77 -21.05 -13.16
N ASN A 197 -8.61 -21.40 -14.43
CA ASN A 197 -9.70 -21.33 -15.41
C ASN A 197 -10.87 -22.27 -15.03
N PHE A 198 -10.56 -23.48 -14.59
CA PHE A 198 -11.54 -24.43 -14.15
C PHE A 198 -12.15 -24.09 -12.78
N ARG A 199 -11.34 -23.50 -11.87
CA ARG A 199 -11.73 -23.15 -10.51
C ARG A 199 -11.43 -21.66 -10.18
N PRO A 200 -12.12 -20.70 -10.81
CA PRO A 200 -11.79 -19.26 -10.65
C PRO A 200 -11.84 -18.77 -9.20
N LYS A 201 -12.72 -19.35 -8.39
CA LYS A 201 -12.85 -19.00 -6.96
C LYS A 201 -11.62 -19.37 -6.13
N HIS A 202 -10.75 -20.25 -6.63
CA HIS A 202 -9.52 -20.64 -5.96
C HIS A 202 -8.37 -19.65 -6.23
N LEU A 203 -8.55 -18.63 -7.02
CA LEU A 203 -7.57 -17.54 -7.12
C LEU A 203 -7.38 -16.83 -5.78
N HIS A 204 -8.48 -16.57 -5.08
CA HIS A 204 -8.44 -15.94 -3.76
C HIS A 204 -9.64 -16.44 -2.93
N LYS A 205 -9.34 -17.23 -1.90
CA LYS A 205 -10.36 -17.78 -1.01
C LYS A 205 -9.79 -17.86 0.41
N ILE A 206 -10.12 -16.86 1.23
CA ILE A 206 -9.69 -16.83 2.64
C ILE A 206 -10.39 -17.98 3.38
N ASP A 207 -9.60 -18.75 4.12
CA ASP A 207 -10.07 -19.80 5.02
C ASP A 207 -9.52 -19.53 6.44
N LYS A 208 -10.41 -19.28 7.38
CA LYS A 208 -10.06 -18.96 8.77
C LYS A 208 -9.50 -20.16 9.55
N ASN A 209 -9.84 -21.37 9.12
CA ASN A 209 -9.47 -22.60 9.80
C ASN A 209 -8.16 -23.20 9.26
N SER A 210 -7.59 -22.57 8.23
CA SER A 210 -6.35 -23.02 7.60
C SER A 210 -5.23 -22.01 7.83
N PRO A 211 -4.00 -22.44 8.14
CA PRO A 211 -2.84 -21.56 8.28
C PRO A 211 -2.44 -20.89 6.96
N SER A 212 -2.91 -21.42 5.83
CA SER A 212 -2.70 -20.85 4.51
C SER A 212 -3.96 -21.01 3.66
N TRP A 213 -4.15 -20.10 2.71
CA TRP A 213 -5.30 -20.10 1.79
C TRP A 213 -4.88 -19.69 0.38
N PRO A 214 -5.65 -20.07 -0.64
CA PRO A 214 -5.41 -19.62 -2.00
C PRO A 214 -5.45 -18.10 -2.14
N SER A 215 -4.39 -17.54 -2.70
CA SER A 215 -4.23 -16.12 -2.99
C SER A 215 -3.24 -15.96 -4.16
N PRO A 216 -3.19 -14.81 -4.86
CA PRO A 216 -2.14 -14.55 -5.85
C PRO A 216 -0.74 -14.86 -5.33
N ARG A 217 -0.42 -14.45 -4.09
CA ARG A 217 0.88 -14.75 -3.45
C ARG A 217 1.13 -16.25 -3.30
N SER A 218 0.13 -17.03 -2.85
CA SER A 218 0.31 -18.47 -2.69
C SER A 218 0.44 -19.19 -4.04
N TRP A 219 -0.15 -18.64 -5.10
CA TRP A 219 0.05 -19.15 -6.46
C TRP A 219 1.44 -18.84 -7.00
N ASP A 220 2.05 -17.69 -6.67
CA ASP A 220 3.47 -17.42 -6.98
C ASP A 220 4.40 -18.40 -6.27
N ILE A 221 4.13 -18.71 -4.99
CA ILE A 221 4.89 -19.71 -4.24
C ILE A 221 4.75 -21.09 -4.90
N ALA A 222 3.52 -21.48 -5.27
CA ALA A 222 3.28 -22.74 -5.97
C ALA A 222 4.03 -22.80 -7.32
N ASN A 223 4.06 -21.69 -8.07
CA ASN A 223 4.84 -21.57 -9.29
C ASN A 223 6.33 -21.79 -9.06
N SER A 224 6.87 -21.16 -8.03
CA SER A 224 8.29 -21.32 -7.68
C SER A 224 8.64 -22.78 -7.34
N LEU A 225 7.76 -23.47 -6.62
CA LEU A 225 7.92 -24.89 -6.30
C LEU A 225 7.82 -25.78 -7.55
N LEU A 226 6.88 -25.50 -8.45
CA LEU A 226 6.74 -26.23 -9.71
C LEU A 226 7.95 -26.04 -10.65
N SER A 227 8.62 -24.89 -10.55
CA SER A 227 9.81 -24.57 -11.35
C SER A 227 11.09 -25.21 -10.79
N ALA A 228 11.08 -25.56 -9.51
CA ALA A 228 12.22 -26.19 -8.84
C ALA A 228 12.27 -27.74 -9.01
N GLY A 229 11.25 -28.35 -9.62
CA GLY A 229 11.17 -29.79 -9.86
C GLY A 229 10.09 -30.42 -9.01
#